data_83f04e623083e00ea12599c5ef505d48
#
_entry.id   83f04e623083e00ea12599c5ef505d48
#
_cell.length_a   1.000
_cell.length_b   1.000
_cell.length_c   1.000
_cell.angle_alpha   90.00
_cell.angle_beta   90.00
_cell.angle_gamma   90.00
#
_symmetry.space_group_name_H-M   'P 1'
#
loop_
_entity.id
_entity.type
_entity.pdbx_description
1 polymer ?
#
loop_
_entity_poly.entity_id
_entity_poly.type
_entity_poly.pdbx_seq_one_letter_code
_entity_poly.pdbx_strand_id
1 'polypeptide(L)'
;VLAAFINGLVMLCVVGWIFFEAVSRIMTPEPVSGLSVMAIAAVGLVINILVAWSLSRDRKNMNTRAALLHVMGDLLGSVAAIVAGAVIYFGGPTIADPILSLVVCCLLLHATWEILRDSTRVLLDSVPEGVNYFSVGRTIEAIPGVNRVHDLHVWTMSPGHGAIQCHVHIESPECWPKILDVLRRQLHDEFQIDHVTVQPEWDFRGSDEECEVCRYAEFEAACRADFDDPRAAPAAPVLDAEKLL
;
A
#
# COMPACT_ATOMS: atom_id res chain seq x y z
N VAL A 1 -6.94 8.47 -2.46
CA VAL A 1 -5.82 7.68 -2.98
C VAL A 1 -5.00 8.48 -3.97
N LEU A 2 -5.56 8.96 -5.11
CA LEU A 2 -4.83 9.73 -6.13
C LEU A 2 -4.11 10.96 -5.53
N ALA A 3 -4.77 11.71 -4.64
CA ALA A 3 -4.14 12.84 -3.96
C ALA A 3 -2.95 12.41 -3.09
N ALA A 4 -3.02 11.26 -2.42
CA ALA A 4 -1.92 10.72 -1.63
C ALA A 4 -0.75 10.29 -2.54
N PHE A 5 -1.04 9.69 -3.69
CA PHE A 5 -0.04 9.32 -4.69
C PHE A 5 0.69 10.56 -5.24
N ILE A 6 -0.06 11.59 -5.66
CA ILE A 6 0.52 12.85 -6.14
C ILE A 6 1.38 13.52 -5.06
N ASN A 7 0.88 13.56 -3.82
CA ASN A 7 1.65 14.09 -2.68
C ASN A 7 2.96 13.31 -2.47
N GLY A 8 2.91 11.97 -2.56
CA GLY A 8 4.09 11.12 -2.50
C GLY A 8 5.11 11.44 -3.60
N LEU A 9 4.67 11.67 -4.84
CA LEU A 9 5.56 12.07 -5.94
C LEU A 9 6.21 13.44 -5.67
N VAL A 10 5.45 14.43 -5.18
CA VAL A 10 5.98 15.73 -4.81
C VAL A 10 7.01 15.60 -3.69
N MET A 11 6.70 14.81 -2.66
CA MET A 11 7.63 14.53 -1.57
C MET A 11 8.92 13.86 -2.06
N LEU A 12 8.83 12.92 -3.01
CA LEU A 12 10.01 12.28 -3.61
C LEU A 12 10.91 13.31 -4.31
N CYS A 13 10.32 14.26 -5.04
CA CYS A 13 11.07 15.35 -5.67
C CYS A 13 11.76 16.25 -4.62
N VAL A 14 11.06 16.59 -3.54
CA VAL A 14 11.61 17.41 -2.44
C VAL A 14 12.75 16.69 -1.74
N VAL A 15 12.58 15.41 -1.42
CA VAL A 15 13.62 14.58 -0.80
C VAL A 15 14.85 14.47 -1.71
N GLY A 16 14.62 14.25 -3.02
CA GLY A 16 15.71 14.24 -4.01
C GLY A 16 16.49 15.55 -4.07
N TRP A 17 15.78 16.68 -4.01
CA TRP A 17 16.41 18.01 -3.96
C TRP A 17 17.25 18.19 -2.67
N ILE A 18 16.69 17.87 -1.51
CA ILE A 18 17.42 17.97 -0.22
C ILE A 18 18.64 17.05 -0.19
N PHE A 19 18.51 15.84 -0.73
CA PHE A 19 19.62 14.89 -0.86
C PHE A 19 20.76 15.47 -1.71
N PHE A 20 20.43 16.01 -2.89
CA PHE A 20 21.41 16.63 -3.78
C PHE A 20 22.12 17.81 -3.10
N GLU A 21 21.37 18.67 -2.44
CA GLU A 21 21.89 19.82 -1.69
C GLU A 21 22.82 19.39 -0.54
N ALA A 22 22.41 18.35 0.22
CA ALA A 22 23.22 17.82 1.32
C ALA A 22 24.56 17.24 0.81
N VAL A 23 24.53 16.49 -0.30
CA VAL A 23 25.75 15.94 -0.92
C VAL A 23 26.64 17.09 -1.45
N SER A 24 26.06 18.10 -2.09
CA SER A 24 26.81 19.27 -2.58
C SER A 24 27.51 20.00 -1.43
N ARG A 25 26.85 20.17 -0.27
CA ARG A 25 27.44 20.81 0.92
C ARG A 25 28.52 19.97 1.60
N ILE A 26 28.53 18.66 1.42
CA ILE A 26 29.63 17.80 1.85
C ILE A 26 30.86 18.04 0.97
N MET A 27 30.66 18.17 -0.34
CA MET A 27 31.77 18.36 -1.32
C MET A 27 32.33 19.78 -1.28
N THR A 28 31.47 20.78 -1.09
CA THR A 28 31.80 22.18 -1.02
C THR A 28 31.21 22.78 0.27
N PRO A 29 31.89 22.65 1.42
CA PRO A 29 31.38 23.13 2.70
C PRO A 29 31.17 24.65 2.70
N GLU A 30 29.92 25.08 2.84
CA GLU A 30 29.57 26.47 3.06
C GLU A 30 29.45 26.77 4.57
N PRO A 31 29.78 27.98 5.01
CA PRO A 31 29.63 28.36 6.40
C PRO A 31 28.13 28.42 6.75
N VAL A 32 27.66 27.49 7.55
CA VAL A 32 26.29 27.45 8.06
C VAL A 32 26.25 28.13 9.44
N SER A 33 25.28 29.04 9.63
CA SER A 33 25.03 29.63 10.94
C SER A 33 24.26 28.64 11.82
N GLY A 34 24.93 28.05 12.80
CA GLY A 34 24.31 27.15 13.77
C GLY A 34 23.11 27.77 14.48
N LEU A 35 23.13 29.08 14.73
CA LEU A 35 22.04 29.83 15.35
C LEU A 35 20.79 29.84 14.43
N SER A 36 20.97 30.05 13.12
CA SER A 36 19.87 30.03 12.17
C SER A 36 19.21 28.64 12.07
N VAL A 37 20.02 27.58 12.05
CA VAL A 37 19.53 26.19 12.04
C VAL A 37 18.73 25.92 13.32
N MET A 38 19.24 26.29 14.48
CA MET A 38 18.54 26.12 15.76
C MET A 38 17.22 26.91 15.80
N ALA A 39 17.22 28.16 15.33
CA ALA A 39 16.02 28.99 15.37
C ALA A 39 14.88 28.40 14.48
N ILE A 40 15.21 27.98 13.26
CA ILE A 40 14.25 27.35 12.34
C ILE A 40 13.74 26.02 12.92
N ALA A 41 14.63 25.19 13.42
CA ALA A 41 14.29 23.91 14.02
C ALA A 41 13.44 24.08 15.30
N ALA A 42 13.70 25.12 16.09
CA ALA A 42 12.88 25.43 17.28
C ALA A 42 11.44 25.83 16.91
N VAL A 43 11.27 26.62 15.84
CA VAL A 43 9.92 26.94 15.32
C VAL A 43 9.20 25.68 14.85
N GLY A 44 9.89 24.82 14.09
CA GLY A 44 9.34 23.52 13.66
C GLY A 44 8.94 22.63 14.84
N LEU A 45 9.82 22.57 15.87
CA LEU A 45 9.55 21.82 17.09
C LEU A 45 8.28 22.30 17.80
N VAL A 46 8.11 23.61 17.95
CA VAL A 46 6.92 24.20 18.59
C VAL A 46 5.65 23.85 17.80
N ILE A 47 5.67 24.00 16.48
CA ILE A 47 4.54 23.65 15.62
C ILE A 47 4.20 22.17 15.78
N ASN A 48 5.19 21.29 15.72
CA ASN A 48 4.99 19.84 15.84
C ASN A 48 4.46 19.43 17.23
N ILE A 49 4.90 20.11 18.30
CA ILE A 49 4.34 19.92 19.66
C ILE A 49 2.86 20.31 19.69
N LEU A 50 2.48 21.45 19.09
CA LEU A 50 1.09 21.90 19.05
C LEU A 50 0.21 20.93 18.27
N VAL A 51 0.70 20.41 17.13
CA VAL A 51 0.01 19.40 16.32
C VAL A 51 -0.12 18.09 17.11
N ALA A 52 0.95 17.59 17.72
CA ALA A 52 0.95 16.39 18.55
C ALA A 52 -0.07 16.52 19.69
N TRP A 53 -0.09 17.67 20.35
CA TRP A 53 -1.02 17.95 21.45
C TRP A 53 -2.48 17.97 20.95
N SER A 54 -2.75 18.58 19.80
CA SER A 54 -4.08 18.58 19.18
C SER A 54 -4.54 17.16 18.84
N LEU A 55 -3.70 16.38 18.17
CA LEU A 55 -4.00 15.00 17.80
C LEU A 55 -4.14 14.08 19.03
N SER A 56 -3.40 14.34 20.11
CA SER A 56 -3.45 13.51 21.32
C SER A 56 -4.80 13.53 22.04
N ARG A 57 -5.63 14.54 21.75
CA ARG A 57 -6.98 14.68 22.34
C ARG A 57 -8.01 13.71 21.74
N ASP A 58 -7.78 13.23 20.50
CA ASP A 58 -8.69 12.31 19.81
C ASP A 58 -7.97 10.99 19.46
N ARG A 59 -7.64 10.21 20.50
CA ARG A 59 -6.90 8.93 20.35
C ARG A 59 -7.76 7.75 19.89
N LYS A 60 -9.06 7.93 19.69
CA LYS A 60 -9.98 6.81 19.41
C LYS A 60 -9.94 6.34 17.94
N ASN A 61 -9.43 7.16 17.02
CA ASN A 61 -9.37 6.84 15.59
C ASN A 61 -8.00 6.30 15.20
N MET A 62 -7.95 5.19 14.42
CA MET A 62 -6.70 4.64 13.89
C MET A 62 -5.94 5.65 13.02
N ASN A 63 -6.65 6.48 12.24
CA ASN A 63 -6.04 7.55 11.45
C ASN A 63 -5.31 8.58 12.31
N THR A 64 -5.86 8.94 13.47
CA THR A 64 -5.22 9.87 14.42
C THR A 64 -3.96 9.26 15.01
N ARG A 65 -3.92 7.95 15.25
CA ARG A 65 -2.75 7.24 15.75
C ARG A 65 -1.61 7.24 14.71
N ALA A 66 -1.93 6.98 13.43
CA ALA A 66 -0.94 7.03 12.35
C ALA A 66 -0.38 8.45 12.16
N ALA A 67 -1.26 9.47 12.17
CA ALA A 67 -0.83 10.87 12.12
C ALA A 67 0.05 11.27 13.31
N LEU A 68 -0.26 10.79 14.51
CA LEU A 68 0.55 11.04 15.70
C LEU A 68 1.95 10.43 15.61
N LEU A 69 2.08 9.21 15.07
CA LEU A 69 3.38 8.58 14.83
C LEU A 69 4.23 9.39 13.84
N HIS A 70 3.61 9.91 12.78
CA HIS A 70 4.30 10.80 11.83
C HIS A 70 4.82 12.07 12.52
N VAL A 71 3.97 12.75 13.28
CA VAL A 71 4.36 13.96 14.03
C VAL A 71 5.45 13.68 15.08
N MET A 72 5.45 12.49 15.69
CA MET A 72 6.54 12.08 16.58
C MET A 72 7.88 11.94 15.84
N GLY A 73 7.86 11.47 14.59
CA GLY A 73 9.05 11.47 13.72
C GLY A 73 9.57 12.88 13.45
N ASP A 74 8.67 13.82 13.15
CA ASP A 74 9.02 15.23 12.91
C ASP A 74 9.56 15.93 14.15
N LEU A 75 9.05 15.58 15.35
CA LEU A 75 9.59 16.04 16.62
C LEU A 75 11.04 15.58 16.82
N LEU A 76 11.31 14.30 16.56
CA LEU A 76 12.67 13.76 16.66
C LEU A 76 13.63 14.43 15.67
N GLY A 77 13.17 14.65 14.43
CA GLY A 77 13.92 15.40 13.41
C GLY A 77 14.25 16.83 13.85
N SER A 78 13.26 17.53 14.42
CA SER A 78 13.45 18.89 14.92
C SER A 78 14.44 18.95 16.10
N VAL A 79 14.36 18.00 17.03
CA VAL A 79 15.32 17.89 18.15
C VAL A 79 16.73 17.61 17.61
N ALA A 80 16.87 16.68 16.68
CA ALA A 80 18.16 16.36 16.07
C ALA A 80 18.77 17.58 15.35
N ALA A 81 17.94 18.38 14.64
CA ALA A 81 18.38 19.61 13.98
C ALA A 81 18.84 20.69 14.99
N ILE A 82 18.16 20.82 16.13
CA ILE A 82 18.60 21.72 17.21
C ILE A 82 19.94 21.27 17.75
N VAL A 83 20.14 19.99 18.00
CA VAL A 83 21.40 19.44 18.49
C VAL A 83 22.53 19.69 17.49
N ALA A 84 22.31 19.44 16.19
CA ALA A 84 23.32 19.72 15.17
C ALA A 84 23.64 21.21 15.07
N GLY A 85 22.63 22.09 15.10
CA GLY A 85 22.83 23.55 15.13
C GLY A 85 23.61 24.00 16.34
N ALA A 86 23.38 23.41 17.51
CA ALA A 86 24.15 23.70 18.73
C ALA A 86 25.61 23.26 18.58
N VAL A 87 25.86 22.06 18.04
CA VAL A 87 27.22 21.57 17.77
C VAL A 87 27.99 22.57 16.88
N ILE A 88 27.36 23.03 15.80
CA ILE A 88 27.96 24.03 14.89
C ILE A 88 28.19 25.37 15.62
N TYR A 89 27.21 25.82 16.40
CA TYR A 89 27.30 27.09 17.13
C TYR A 89 28.47 27.12 18.12
N PHE A 90 28.76 26.00 18.80
CA PHE A 90 29.88 25.86 19.72
C PHE A 90 31.22 25.52 19.03
N GLY A 91 31.33 25.69 17.72
CA GLY A 91 32.58 25.53 16.98
C GLY A 91 32.83 24.08 16.51
N GLY A 92 31.82 23.24 16.55
CA GLY A 92 31.89 21.89 15.97
C GLY A 92 31.94 21.90 14.43
N PRO A 93 32.21 20.75 13.81
CA PRO A 93 32.37 20.65 12.37
C PRO A 93 31.06 20.97 11.64
N THR A 94 31.11 21.82 10.60
CA THR A 94 29.98 22.22 9.79
C THR A 94 29.36 21.05 8.98
N ILE A 95 30.10 19.95 8.84
CA ILE A 95 29.63 18.72 8.18
C ILE A 95 28.51 18.04 8.96
N ALA A 96 28.26 18.39 10.22
CA ALA A 96 27.16 17.84 11.01
C ALA A 96 25.78 18.12 10.40
N ASP A 97 25.59 19.31 9.82
CA ASP A 97 24.31 19.69 9.17
C ASP A 97 23.99 18.84 7.93
N PRO A 98 24.88 18.70 6.93
CA PRO A 98 24.63 17.81 5.79
C PRO A 98 24.45 16.35 6.19
N ILE A 99 25.17 15.83 7.17
CA ILE A 99 25.00 14.44 7.63
C ILE A 99 23.60 14.26 8.22
N LEU A 100 23.16 15.18 9.06
CA LEU A 100 21.81 15.14 9.62
C LEU A 100 20.75 15.23 8.51
N SER A 101 20.94 16.13 7.54
CA SER A 101 20.06 16.26 6.38
C SER A 101 19.93 14.94 5.60
N LEU A 102 21.02 14.19 5.41
CA LEU A 102 21.00 12.87 4.79
C LEU A 102 20.21 11.85 5.63
N VAL A 103 20.35 11.86 6.95
CA VAL A 103 19.57 10.97 7.83
C VAL A 103 18.08 11.28 7.71
N VAL A 104 17.72 12.57 7.73
CA VAL A 104 16.33 13.01 7.54
C VAL A 104 15.81 12.60 6.15
N CYS A 105 16.62 12.76 5.10
CA CYS A 105 16.27 12.29 3.75
C CYS A 105 15.97 10.80 3.71
N CYS A 106 16.77 9.96 4.36
CA CYS A 106 16.52 8.51 4.41
C CYS A 106 15.20 8.18 5.11
N LEU A 107 14.90 8.87 6.22
CA LEU A 107 13.62 8.67 6.93
C LEU A 107 12.43 9.11 6.10
N LEU A 108 12.51 10.29 5.46
CA LEU A 108 11.48 10.80 4.58
C LEU A 108 11.29 9.91 3.34
N LEU A 109 12.38 9.41 2.77
CA LEU A 109 12.32 8.50 1.62
C LEU A 109 11.60 7.21 1.99
N HIS A 110 11.89 6.64 3.17
CA HIS A 110 11.21 5.44 3.65
C HIS A 110 9.70 5.68 3.80
N ALA A 111 9.28 6.74 4.49
CA ALA A 111 7.87 7.09 4.65
C ALA A 111 7.17 7.39 3.31
N THR A 112 7.87 8.10 2.41
CA THR A 112 7.35 8.41 1.07
C THR A 112 7.17 7.15 0.24
N TRP A 113 8.09 6.19 0.33
CA TRP A 113 8.01 4.92 -0.35
C TRP A 113 6.78 4.10 0.09
N GLU A 114 6.48 4.05 1.39
CA GLU A 114 5.28 3.37 1.90
C GLU A 114 4.00 4.00 1.32
N ILE A 115 3.89 5.34 1.35
CA ILE A 115 2.72 6.04 0.81
C ILE A 115 2.56 5.79 -0.69
N LEU A 116 3.64 5.83 -1.47
CA LEU A 116 3.61 5.58 -2.90
C LEU A 116 3.23 4.13 -3.20
N ARG A 117 3.82 3.18 -2.50
CA ARG A 117 3.53 1.75 -2.64
C ARG A 117 2.05 1.46 -2.37
N ASP A 118 1.54 1.93 -1.23
CA ASP A 118 0.16 1.67 -0.83
C ASP A 118 -0.85 2.33 -1.78
N SER A 119 -0.57 3.59 -2.16
CA SER A 119 -1.39 4.30 -3.14
C SER A 119 -1.38 3.63 -4.51
N THR A 120 -0.22 3.15 -4.97
CA THR A 120 -0.07 2.43 -6.24
C THR A 120 -0.85 1.14 -6.22
N ARG A 121 -0.80 0.37 -5.12
CA ARG A 121 -1.55 -0.88 -4.98
C ARG A 121 -3.05 -0.67 -5.12
N VAL A 122 -3.58 0.38 -4.47
CA VAL A 122 -5.01 0.70 -4.59
C VAL A 122 -5.36 1.19 -6.00
N LEU A 123 -4.50 2.01 -6.63
CA LEU A 123 -4.74 2.51 -8.00
C LEU A 123 -4.66 1.43 -9.08
N LEU A 124 -3.92 0.36 -8.82
CA LEU A 124 -3.78 -0.79 -9.73
C LEU A 124 -4.69 -1.97 -9.36
N ASP A 125 -5.69 -1.74 -8.51
CA ASP A 125 -6.63 -2.78 -8.06
C ASP A 125 -5.93 -4.06 -7.58
N SER A 126 -4.79 -3.91 -6.89
CA SER A 126 -4.02 -5.05 -6.41
C SER A 126 -4.75 -5.82 -5.31
N VAL A 127 -4.51 -7.12 -5.23
CA VAL A 127 -5.03 -7.96 -4.14
C VAL A 127 -4.60 -7.42 -2.77
N PRO A 128 -5.50 -7.40 -1.76
CA PRO A 128 -5.18 -6.92 -0.42
C PRO A 128 -3.98 -7.63 0.20
N GLU A 129 -3.20 -6.92 1.02
CA GLU A 129 -2.07 -7.52 1.72
C GLU A 129 -2.52 -8.66 2.64
N GLY A 130 -1.79 -9.78 2.59
CA GLY A 130 -2.11 -10.96 3.39
C GLY A 130 -3.21 -11.84 2.82
N VAL A 131 -3.92 -11.43 1.76
CA VAL A 131 -4.92 -12.23 1.08
C VAL A 131 -4.29 -13.02 -0.06
N ASN A 132 -4.45 -14.34 -0.01
CA ASN A 132 -4.06 -15.20 -1.12
C ASN A 132 -5.25 -15.39 -2.07
N TYR A 133 -5.12 -14.93 -3.31
CA TYR A 133 -6.13 -15.01 -4.36
C TYR A 133 -6.70 -16.43 -4.53
N PHE A 134 -5.83 -17.44 -4.59
CA PHE A 134 -6.23 -18.84 -4.78
C PHE A 134 -6.96 -19.41 -3.56
N SER A 135 -6.61 -18.96 -2.36
CA SER A 135 -7.31 -19.38 -1.15
C SER A 135 -8.75 -18.85 -1.14
N VAL A 136 -8.96 -17.62 -1.59
CA VAL A 136 -10.31 -17.04 -1.71
C VAL A 136 -11.20 -17.90 -2.63
N GLY A 137 -10.71 -18.24 -3.84
CA GLY A 137 -11.46 -19.08 -4.76
C GLY A 137 -11.78 -20.44 -4.17
N ARG A 138 -10.81 -21.12 -3.55
CA ARG A 138 -11.01 -22.42 -2.90
C ARG A 138 -12.00 -22.37 -1.75
N THR A 139 -11.97 -21.33 -0.94
CA THR A 139 -12.95 -21.16 0.14
C THR A 139 -14.36 -21.04 -0.41
N ILE A 140 -14.56 -20.32 -1.52
CA ILE A 140 -15.87 -20.21 -2.16
C ILE A 140 -16.30 -21.55 -2.78
N GLU A 141 -15.41 -22.26 -3.48
CA GLU A 141 -15.70 -23.57 -4.09
C GLU A 141 -16.02 -24.66 -3.05
N ALA A 142 -15.51 -24.54 -1.82
CA ALA A 142 -15.80 -25.47 -0.75
C ALA A 142 -17.19 -25.30 -0.13
N ILE A 143 -17.95 -24.27 -0.50
CA ILE A 143 -19.30 -24.02 0.04
C ILE A 143 -20.28 -25.06 -0.57
N PRO A 144 -21.02 -25.83 0.26
CA PRO A 144 -22.01 -26.79 -0.23
C PRO A 144 -23.05 -26.15 -1.16
N GLY A 145 -23.23 -26.73 -2.36
CA GLY A 145 -24.13 -26.21 -3.39
C GLY A 145 -23.45 -25.29 -4.41
N VAL A 146 -22.15 -25.01 -4.23
CA VAL A 146 -21.30 -24.38 -5.24
C VAL A 146 -20.60 -25.46 -6.05
N ASN A 147 -20.76 -25.42 -7.37
CA ASN A 147 -20.13 -26.35 -8.30
C ASN A 147 -18.80 -25.81 -8.83
N ARG A 148 -18.74 -24.51 -9.09
CA ARG A 148 -17.57 -23.85 -9.70
C ARG A 148 -17.58 -22.36 -9.43
N VAL A 149 -16.38 -21.78 -9.32
CA VAL A 149 -16.14 -20.33 -9.31
C VAL A 149 -15.36 -19.96 -10.56
N HIS A 150 -15.75 -18.86 -11.21
CA HIS A 150 -15.02 -18.31 -12.34
C HIS A 150 -15.15 -16.77 -12.35
N ASP A 151 -14.38 -16.11 -13.19
CA ASP A 151 -14.30 -14.64 -13.27
C ASP A 151 -14.06 -14.01 -11.90
N LEU A 152 -13.14 -14.61 -11.14
CA LEU A 152 -12.80 -14.16 -9.80
C LEU A 152 -11.87 -12.94 -9.87
N HIS A 153 -12.32 -11.83 -9.31
CA HIS A 153 -11.54 -10.63 -9.12
C HIS A 153 -11.49 -10.28 -7.65
N VAL A 154 -10.30 -10.00 -7.13
CA VAL A 154 -10.09 -9.59 -5.74
C VAL A 154 -9.20 -8.35 -5.75
N TRP A 155 -9.67 -7.26 -5.19
CA TRP A 155 -8.91 -6.00 -5.21
C TRP A 155 -9.05 -5.19 -3.92
N THR A 156 -8.20 -4.20 -3.76
CA THR A 156 -8.20 -3.25 -2.64
C THR A 156 -8.95 -1.98 -3.03
N MET A 157 -10.11 -1.70 -2.40
CA MET A 157 -10.85 -0.46 -2.60
C MET A 157 -10.23 0.73 -1.87
N SER A 158 -9.75 0.48 -0.68
CA SER A 158 -9.05 1.45 0.18
C SER A 158 -8.18 0.70 1.18
N PRO A 159 -7.21 1.35 1.85
CA PRO A 159 -6.37 0.68 2.84
C PRO A 159 -7.20 -0.07 3.88
N GLY A 160 -6.99 -1.38 3.99
CA GLY A 160 -7.71 -2.25 4.90
C GLY A 160 -9.11 -2.71 4.45
N HIS A 161 -9.56 -2.34 3.25
CA HIS A 161 -10.87 -2.76 2.71
C HIS A 161 -10.70 -3.46 1.37
N GLY A 162 -10.86 -4.78 1.39
CA GLY A 162 -10.89 -5.62 0.19
C GLY A 162 -12.28 -5.70 -0.42
N ALA A 163 -12.32 -5.94 -1.73
CA ALA A 163 -13.51 -6.24 -2.48
C ALA A 163 -13.33 -7.50 -3.33
N ILE A 164 -14.43 -8.17 -3.63
CA ILE A 164 -14.47 -9.34 -4.49
C ILE A 164 -15.61 -9.22 -5.49
N GLN A 165 -15.33 -9.65 -6.69
CA GLN A 165 -16.33 -9.95 -7.71
C GLN A 165 -16.06 -11.33 -8.28
N CYS A 166 -17.12 -12.15 -8.43
CA CYS A 166 -16.99 -13.45 -9.07
C CYS A 166 -18.33 -13.94 -9.61
N HIS A 167 -18.26 -14.92 -10.50
CA HIS A 167 -19.38 -15.73 -10.93
C HIS A 167 -19.32 -17.09 -10.21
N VAL A 168 -20.47 -17.55 -9.73
CA VAL A 168 -20.57 -18.79 -8.96
C VAL A 168 -21.64 -19.68 -9.59
N HIS A 169 -21.23 -20.80 -10.14
CA HIS A 169 -22.16 -21.81 -10.63
C HIS A 169 -22.71 -22.63 -9.46
N ILE A 170 -24.02 -22.62 -9.30
CA ILE A 170 -24.75 -23.27 -8.20
C ILE A 170 -25.69 -24.36 -8.70
N GLU A 171 -26.00 -25.32 -7.84
CA GLU A 171 -26.88 -26.44 -8.22
C GLU A 171 -28.31 -25.99 -8.53
N SER A 172 -28.82 -25.01 -7.79
CA SER A 172 -30.22 -24.56 -7.90
C SER A 172 -30.37 -23.12 -7.33
N PRO A 173 -31.23 -22.28 -7.95
CA PRO A 173 -31.47 -20.90 -7.49
C PRO A 173 -32.05 -20.83 -6.07
N GLU A 174 -32.78 -21.87 -5.62
CA GLU A 174 -33.35 -21.92 -4.25
C GLU A 174 -32.29 -21.98 -3.17
N CYS A 175 -31.10 -22.51 -3.49
CA CYS A 175 -29.96 -22.58 -2.54
C CYS A 175 -29.24 -21.24 -2.37
N TRP A 176 -29.42 -20.30 -3.30
CA TRP A 176 -28.65 -19.06 -3.35
C TRP A 176 -28.66 -18.23 -2.07
N PRO A 177 -29.81 -17.97 -1.39
CA PRO A 177 -29.79 -17.15 -0.17
C PRO A 177 -28.90 -17.73 0.94
N LYS A 178 -28.84 -19.08 1.06
CA LYS A 178 -28.01 -19.76 2.05
C LYS A 178 -26.54 -19.73 1.66
N ILE A 179 -26.23 -19.97 0.38
CA ILE A 179 -24.86 -19.90 -0.16
C ILE A 179 -24.29 -18.49 0.06
N LEU A 180 -25.05 -17.45 -0.29
CA LEU A 180 -24.64 -16.07 -0.15
C LEU A 180 -24.34 -15.69 1.30
N ASP A 181 -25.15 -16.15 2.24
CA ASP A 181 -24.95 -15.88 3.68
C ASP A 181 -23.67 -16.57 4.22
N VAL A 182 -23.42 -17.81 3.81
CA VAL A 182 -22.19 -18.54 4.18
C VAL A 182 -20.97 -17.87 3.55
N LEU A 183 -21.05 -17.55 2.25
CA LEU A 183 -19.99 -16.92 1.48
C LEU A 183 -19.55 -15.60 2.10
N ARG A 184 -20.50 -14.70 2.42
CA ARG A 184 -20.19 -13.42 3.05
C ARG A 184 -19.50 -13.58 4.41
N ARG A 185 -19.98 -14.53 5.24
CA ARG A 185 -19.35 -14.80 6.54
C ARG A 185 -17.94 -15.32 6.39
N GLN A 186 -17.70 -16.30 5.52
CA GLN A 186 -16.36 -16.87 5.33
C GLN A 186 -15.38 -15.83 4.77
N LEU A 187 -15.80 -15.02 3.79
CA LEU A 187 -14.97 -13.96 3.23
C LEU A 187 -14.63 -12.88 4.27
N HIS A 188 -15.58 -12.53 5.15
CA HIS A 188 -15.33 -11.61 6.26
C HIS A 188 -14.38 -12.22 7.28
N ASP A 189 -14.66 -13.44 7.75
CA ASP A 189 -13.94 -14.04 8.88
C ASP A 189 -12.49 -14.43 8.51
N GLU A 190 -12.28 -14.97 7.30
CA GLU A 190 -10.97 -15.46 6.87
C GLU A 190 -10.11 -14.39 6.19
N PHE A 191 -10.72 -13.51 5.39
CA PHE A 191 -9.99 -12.58 4.52
C PHE A 191 -10.26 -11.11 4.82
N GLN A 192 -11.18 -10.79 5.75
CA GLN A 192 -11.61 -9.42 6.08
C GLN A 192 -12.16 -8.68 4.85
N ILE A 193 -12.86 -9.41 3.96
CA ILE A 193 -13.48 -8.86 2.77
C ILE A 193 -14.98 -8.66 3.05
N ASP A 194 -15.41 -7.39 3.07
CA ASP A 194 -16.79 -7.00 3.34
C ASP A 194 -17.57 -6.66 2.07
N HIS A 195 -16.88 -6.19 1.03
CA HIS A 195 -17.53 -5.81 -0.22
C HIS A 195 -17.55 -6.99 -1.18
N VAL A 196 -18.74 -7.60 -1.32
CA VAL A 196 -18.93 -8.85 -2.04
C VAL A 196 -19.97 -8.67 -3.12
N THR A 197 -19.56 -8.81 -4.39
CA THR A 197 -20.41 -8.84 -5.57
C THR A 197 -20.32 -10.21 -6.21
N VAL A 198 -21.40 -10.96 -6.23
CA VAL A 198 -21.41 -12.32 -6.79
C VAL A 198 -22.60 -12.50 -7.70
N GLN A 199 -22.35 -13.02 -8.89
CA GLN A 199 -23.37 -13.41 -9.84
C GLN A 199 -23.60 -14.92 -9.75
N PRO A 200 -24.79 -15.40 -9.30
CA PRO A 200 -25.11 -16.82 -9.33
C PRO A 200 -25.52 -17.26 -10.73
N GLU A 201 -25.09 -18.45 -11.12
CA GLU A 201 -25.43 -19.10 -12.41
C GLU A 201 -25.92 -20.52 -12.14
N TRP A 202 -27.07 -20.93 -12.72
CA TRP A 202 -27.70 -22.25 -12.46
C TRP A 202 -28.22 -22.96 -13.68
N ASP A 203 -28.33 -22.31 -14.82
CA ASP A 203 -28.84 -22.93 -16.06
C ASP A 203 -27.87 -22.67 -17.22
N PHE A 204 -26.92 -23.56 -17.36
CA PHE A 204 -25.91 -23.46 -18.41
C PHE A 204 -26.44 -24.15 -19.67
N ARG A 205 -27.43 -23.53 -20.32
CA ARG A 205 -27.88 -23.92 -21.66
C ARG A 205 -27.14 -23.14 -22.72
N GLY A 206 -25.90 -23.32 -22.86
CA GLY A 206 -25.30 -22.72 -24.02
C GLY A 206 -23.85 -22.36 -23.90
N SER A 207 -23.20 -22.89 -24.88
CA SER A 207 -21.82 -22.68 -25.28
C SER A 207 -20.80 -22.98 -24.21
N ASP A 208 -20.14 -24.09 -24.42
CA ASP A 208 -18.78 -24.37 -23.96
C ASP A 208 -17.76 -23.32 -24.50
N GLU A 209 -18.19 -22.11 -24.85
CA GLU A 209 -17.33 -20.95 -25.02
C GLU A 209 -16.90 -20.51 -23.65
N GLU A 210 -16.03 -21.33 -23.09
CA GLU A 210 -15.22 -21.04 -21.92
C GLU A 210 -14.56 -19.69 -22.15
N CYS A 211 -14.86 -18.75 -21.26
CA CYS A 211 -14.07 -17.53 -21.15
C CYS A 211 -12.61 -17.97 -20.93
N GLU A 212 -11.78 -17.91 -21.96
CA GLU A 212 -10.37 -18.34 -21.89
C GLU A 212 -9.59 -17.61 -20.80
N VAL A 213 -10.06 -16.43 -20.39
CA VAL A 213 -9.46 -15.59 -19.35
C VAL A 213 -9.87 -16.04 -17.93
N CYS A 214 -10.91 -16.88 -17.79
CA CYS A 214 -11.60 -17.12 -16.52
C CYS A 214 -11.39 -18.53 -15.94
N ARG A 215 -10.46 -19.32 -16.47
CA ARG A 215 -10.16 -20.67 -15.95
C ARG A 215 -9.27 -20.60 -14.72
N TYR A 216 -9.89 -20.40 -13.56
CA TYR A 216 -9.21 -20.37 -12.27
C TYR A 216 -8.28 -21.58 -12.05
N ALA A 217 -8.75 -22.80 -12.32
CA ALA A 217 -7.97 -24.02 -12.12
C ALA A 217 -6.77 -24.13 -13.07
N GLU A 218 -6.89 -23.67 -14.32
CA GLU A 218 -5.77 -23.65 -15.27
C GLU A 218 -4.78 -22.55 -14.96
N PHE A 219 -5.25 -21.38 -14.53
CA PHE A 219 -4.40 -20.29 -14.09
C PHE A 219 -3.61 -20.67 -12.81
N GLU A 220 -4.26 -21.35 -11.86
CA GLU A 220 -3.57 -21.90 -10.67
C GLU A 220 -2.51 -22.94 -11.06
N ALA A 221 -2.82 -23.84 -12.02
CA ALA A 221 -1.87 -24.85 -12.48
C ALA A 221 -0.67 -24.22 -13.21
N ALA A 222 -0.91 -23.21 -14.03
CA ALA A 222 0.16 -22.46 -14.71
C ALA A 222 1.06 -21.72 -13.73
N CYS A 223 0.48 -21.03 -12.74
CA CYS A 223 1.25 -20.36 -11.71
C CYS A 223 2.05 -21.32 -10.81
N ARG A 224 1.53 -22.53 -10.55
CA ARG A 224 2.30 -23.54 -9.79
C ARG A 224 3.47 -24.11 -10.60
N ALA A 225 3.29 -24.31 -11.90
CA ALA A 225 4.37 -24.78 -12.77
C ALA A 225 5.54 -23.77 -12.84
N ASP A 226 5.25 -22.47 -12.82
CA ASP A 226 6.27 -21.42 -12.78
C ASP A 226 6.97 -21.31 -11.42
N PHE A 227 6.28 -21.64 -10.31
CA PHE A 227 6.86 -21.58 -8.96
C PHE A 227 7.77 -22.78 -8.64
N ASP A 228 7.53 -23.94 -9.26
CA ASP A 228 8.32 -25.15 -9.05
C ASP A 228 9.58 -25.20 -9.93
N ASP A 229 9.74 -24.31 -10.92
CA ASP A 229 10.98 -24.14 -11.67
C ASP A 229 11.74 -22.88 -11.21
N PRO A 230 12.80 -23.05 -10.39
CA PRO A 230 13.61 -21.91 -9.91
C PRO A 230 14.39 -21.19 -11.02
N ARG A 231 14.22 -21.58 -12.29
CA ARG A 231 14.87 -20.98 -13.46
C ARG A 231 13.90 -20.28 -14.40
N ALA A 232 12.60 -20.43 -14.19
CA ALA A 232 11.57 -19.72 -14.93
C ALA A 232 11.40 -18.33 -14.30
N ALA A 233 12.00 -17.31 -14.90
CA ALA A 233 11.52 -15.95 -14.66
C ALA A 233 10.05 -15.91 -15.10
N PRO A 234 9.10 -15.32 -14.29
CA PRO A 234 7.71 -15.29 -14.66
C PRO A 234 7.57 -14.56 -16.00
N ALA A 235 7.27 -15.30 -17.05
CA ALA A 235 6.81 -14.72 -18.29
C ALA A 235 5.46 -14.08 -17.98
N ALA A 236 5.45 -12.75 -17.89
CA ALA A 236 4.19 -12.03 -17.87
C ALA A 236 3.33 -12.51 -19.04
N PRO A 237 2.04 -12.86 -18.84
CA PRO A 237 1.18 -13.21 -19.96
C PRO A 237 1.19 -12.03 -20.93
N VAL A 238 1.73 -12.24 -22.12
CA VAL A 238 1.65 -11.26 -23.20
C VAL A 238 0.19 -11.22 -23.60
N LEU A 239 -0.53 -10.26 -23.07
CA LEU A 239 -1.85 -9.88 -23.57
C LEU A 239 -1.65 -9.44 -25.01
N ASP A 240 -2.10 -10.29 -25.93
CA ASP A 240 -2.03 -10.03 -27.35
C ASP A 240 -2.95 -8.84 -27.66
N ALA A 241 -2.37 -7.65 -27.73
CA ALA A 241 -3.08 -6.39 -27.93
C ALA A 241 -3.82 -6.32 -29.30
N GLU A 242 -3.57 -7.27 -30.21
CA GLU A 242 -4.23 -7.34 -31.52
C GLU A 242 -5.63 -7.98 -31.50
N LYS A 243 -6.08 -8.57 -30.39
CA LYS A 243 -7.43 -9.14 -30.25
C LYS A 243 -8.44 -8.23 -29.56
N LEU A 244 -8.08 -6.99 -29.24
CA LEU A 244 -8.93 -6.00 -28.56
C LEU A 244 -9.36 -4.81 -29.45
N LEU A 245 -9.25 -4.94 -30.77
CA LEU A 245 -9.81 -3.98 -31.75
C LEU A 245 -10.94 -4.61 -32.57
#